data_50d0b66cf0fe03866248ab1b390acbb8
#
_entry.id   50d0b66cf0fe03866248ab1b390acbb8
#
_cell.length_a   1.000
_cell.length_b   1.000
_cell.length_c   1.000
_cell.angle_alpha   90.00
_cell.angle_beta   90.00
_cell.angle_gamma   90.00
#
_symmetry.space_group_name_H-M   'P 1'
#
loop_
_entity.id
_entity.type
_entity.pdbx_description
1 polymer ?
#
loop_
_entity_poly.entity_id
_entity_poly.type
_entity_poly.pdbx_seq_one_letter_code
_entity_poly.pdbx_strand_id
1 'polypeptide(L)'
;MSSRSTNNEVLVIIGVGGMGVSVARRSGAGRTIVLADINAEGLNAAAGALTEDGHQVLTREVDVTSRSSVAAVAETAREAGRVTAVVHTAGLSPQQASAEAVLAVDLLGVALSIDEFGRVIEPGGAGVVIASMAGHMQPALDPGLERQLASVPAEELLGLEACSNITSSQMAYPFAKRANQIRVAAAAGTWGERGARINSISPGVISTAMGRLELGSQSGALMRAMVDNSGLRRLGTPEDIAAATEFLLGPSAGFVTGTDLLVDGGVVAAIQTGTIDLAKALADR
;
A
#
# COMPACT_ATOMS: atom_id res chain seq x y z
N MET A 1 24.06 30.30 4.45
CA MET A 1 23.42 29.52 3.37
C MET A 1 24.17 28.19 3.31
N SER A 2 23.60 27.14 3.94
CA SER A 2 24.18 25.81 3.91
C SER A 2 24.00 25.25 2.49
N SER A 3 25.10 24.83 1.84
CA SER A 3 25.04 24.13 0.56
C SER A 3 24.20 22.88 0.75
N ARG A 4 23.01 22.82 0.13
CA ARG A 4 22.22 21.57 0.05
C ARG A 4 23.15 20.52 -0.52
N SER A 5 23.39 19.45 0.23
CA SER A 5 24.05 18.25 -0.28
C SER A 5 23.19 17.72 -1.43
N THR A 6 23.66 17.86 -2.66
CA THR A 6 22.94 17.50 -3.90
C THR A 6 22.73 15.99 -4.05
N ASN A 7 23.07 15.22 -3.02
CA ASN A 7 23.05 13.74 -3.06
C ASN A 7 22.19 13.11 -1.95
N ASN A 8 21.35 13.89 -1.25
CA ASN A 8 20.48 13.35 -0.20
C ASN A 8 19.26 12.68 -0.82
N GLU A 9 19.22 11.34 -0.82
CA GLU A 9 18.06 10.58 -1.25
C GLU A 9 16.98 10.57 -0.16
N VAL A 10 15.73 10.59 -0.57
CA VAL A 10 14.56 10.59 0.32
C VAL A 10 13.73 9.35 0.06
N LEU A 11 13.40 8.66 1.16
CA LEU A 11 12.39 7.62 1.24
C LEU A 11 11.14 8.19 1.92
N VAL A 12 10.01 8.12 1.26
CA VAL A 12 8.71 8.52 1.83
C VAL A 12 7.92 7.28 2.23
N ILE A 13 7.40 7.27 3.46
CA ILE A 13 6.50 6.23 3.96
C ILE A 13 5.18 6.90 4.35
N ILE A 14 4.10 6.53 3.68
CA ILE A 14 2.74 6.97 3.99
C ILE A 14 2.03 5.83 4.70
N GLY A 15 1.76 6.02 5.99
CA GLY A 15 1.27 4.99 6.91
C GLY A 15 2.40 4.37 7.75
N VAL A 16 2.39 4.64 9.07
CA VAL A 16 3.40 4.15 10.02
C VAL A 16 2.93 2.91 10.80
N GLY A 17 2.08 2.11 10.20
CA GLY A 17 1.75 0.78 10.71
C GLY A 17 2.94 -0.18 10.65
N GLY A 18 2.75 -1.43 11.12
CA GLY A 18 3.84 -2.41 11.20
C GLY A 18 4.61 -2.62 9.89
N MET A 19 3.91 -2.66 8.74
CA MET A 19 4.57 -2.79 7.43
C MET A 19 5.38 -1.53 7.08
N GLY A 20 4.80 -0.33 7.26
CA GLY A 20 5.48 0.93 6.94
C GLY A 20 6.77 1.11 7.76
N VAL A 21 6.73 0.83 9.06
CA VAL A 21 7.91 0.92 9.93
C VAL A 21 8.98 -0.12 9.54
N SER A 22 8.59 -1.36 9.22
CA SER A 22 9.55 -2.38 8.75
C SER A 22 10.22 -1.98 7.43
N VAL A 23 9.45 -1.42 6.48
CA VAL A 23 10.00 -0.89 5.22
C VAL A 23 10.96 0.28 5.49
N ALA A 24 10.56 1.23 6.35
CA ALA A 24 11.40 2.37 6.72
C ALA A 24 12.75 1.92 7.29
N ARG A 25 12.73 0.98 8.24
CA ARG A 25 13.92 0.42 8.86
C ARG A 25 14.82 -0.28 7.85
N ARG A 26 14.25 -1.08 6.96
CA ARG A 26 14.99 -1.87 5.99
C ARG A 26 15.56 -1.05 4.83
N SER A 27 14.78 -0.10 4.30
CA SER A 27 15.12 0.66 3.10
C SER A 27 15.61 2.08 3.37
N GLY A 28 15.66 2.51 4.64
CA GLY A 28 15.98 3.88 5.02
C GLY A 28 17.48 4.17 5.20
N ALA A 29 18.34 3.14 5.22
CA ALA A 29 19.78 3.35 5.42
C ALA A 29 20.36 4.26 4.32
N GLY A 30 21.09 5.31 4.74
CA GLY A 30 21.69 6.29 3.82
C GLY A 30 20.72 7.29 3.19
N ARG A 31 19.45 7.30 3.59
CA ARG A 31 18.40 8.21 3.12
C ARG A 31 17.81 9.04 4.26
N THR A 32 17.26 10.20 3.92
CA THR A 32 16.31 10.85 4.81
C THR A 32 14.95 10.17 4.67
N ILE A 33 14.38 9.73 5.78
CA ILE A 33 13.04 9.12 5.80
C ILE A 33 12.02 10.21 6.12
N VAL A 34 11.01 10.38 5.26
CA VAL A 34 9.83 11.19 5.53
C VAL A 34 8.69 10.23 5.90
N LEU A 35 8.29 10.26 7.16
CA LEU A 35 7.14 9.50 7.67
C LEU A 35 5.88 10.36 7.63
N ALA A 36 4.79 9.80 7.16
CA ALA A 36 3.50 10.48 7.11
C ALA A 36 2.37 9.57 7.60
N ASP A 37 1.54 10.05 8.51
CA ASP A 37 0.36 9.35 9.03
C ASP A 37 -0.65 10.38 9.59
N ILE A 38 -1.91 9.99 9.68
CA ILE A 38 -2.95 10.79 10.33
C ILE A 38 -2.86 10.72 11.86
N ASN A 39 -2.28 9.65 12.40
CA ASN A 39 -2.13 9.42 13.83
C ASN A 39 -0.80 10.03 14.32
N ALA A 40 -0.86 11.24 14.85
CA ALA A 40 0.31 11.97 15.35
C ALA A 40 1.08 11.22 16.45
N GLU A 41 0.41 10.48 17.33
CA GLU A 41 1.05 9.70 18.40
C GLU A 41 1.86 8.53 17.80
N GLY A 42 1.24 7.74 16.91
CA GLY A 42 1.90 6.65 16.21
C GLY A 42 3.06 7.14 15.34
N LEU A 43 2.89 8.29 14.69
CA LEU A 43 3.91 8.94 13.88
C LEU A 43 5.14 9.32 14.71
N ASN A 44 4.94 9.94 15.87
CA ASN A 44 6.02 10.34 16.78
C ASN A 44 6.73 9.11 17.37
N ALA A 45 5.98 8.07 17.75
CA ALA A 45 6.56 6.84 18.29
C ALA A 45 7.44 6.13 17.22
N ALA A 46 6.95 6.03 15.98
CA ALA A 46 7.71 5.44 14.88
C ALA A 46 8.98 6.24 14.55
N ALA A 47 8.86 7.57 14.54
CA ALA A 47 10.00 8.45 14.29
C ALA A 47 11.07 8.34 15.38
N GLY A 48 10.66 8.29 16.66
CA GLY A 48 11.56 8.08 17.79
C GLY A 48 12.34 6.77 17.66
N ALA A 49 11.64 5.65 17.43
CA ALA A 49 12.27 4.35 17.28
C ALA A 49 13.27 4.29 16.12
N LEU A 50 12.90 4.85 14.95
CA LEU A 50 13.81 4.88 13.80
C LEU A 50 15.00 5.81 14.02
N THR A 51 14.83 6.91 14.77
CA THR A 51 15.94 7.82 15.14
C THR A 51 16.91 7.13 16.11
N GLU A 52 16.39 6.36 17.07
CA GLU A 52 17.22 5.52 17.96
C GLU A 52 17.97 4.43 17.18
N ASP A 53 17.39 3.90 16.10
CA ASP A 53 18.05 2.98 15.17
C ASP A 53 19.10 3.69 14.28
N GLY A 54 19.27 5.03 14.39
CA GLY A 54 20.27 5.82 13.67
C GLY A 54 19.81 6.40 12.34
N HIS A 55 18.52 6.35 12.02
CA HIS A 55 17.96 6.95 10.79
C HIS A 55 17.74 8.46 10.94
N GLN A 56 17.86 9.19 9.82
CA GLN A 56 17.40 10.58 9.73
C GLN A 56 15.92 10.59 9.39
N VAL A 57 15.09 11.12 10.28
CA VAL A 57 13.62 11.06 10.15
C VAL A 57 13.01 12.46 10.19
N LEU A 58 12.12 12.74 9.26
CA LEU A 58 11.20 13.87 9.26
C LEU A 58 9.78 13.32 9.35
N THR A 59 8.89 14.03 10.02
CA THR A 59 7.50 13.65 10.19
C THR A 59 6.56 14.68 9.59
N ARG A 60 5.44 14.21 9.01
CA ARG A 60 4.35 15.07 8.54
C ARG A 60 3.01 14.39 8.80
N GLU A 61 2.10 15.06 9.51
CA GLU A 61 0.72 14.59 9.58
C GLU A 61 0.09 14.64 8.19
N VAL A 62 -0.69 13.60 7.84
CA VAL A 62 -1.36 13.48 6.56
C VAL A 62 -2.74 12.86 6.68
N ASP A 63 -3.73 13.52 6.13
CA ASP A 63 -4.98 12.90 5.73
C ASP A 63 -4.87 12.53 4.25
N VAL A 64 -4.77 11.24 3.96
CA VAL A 64 -4.60 10.73 2.59
C VAL A 64 -5.82 11.00 1.72
N THR A 65 -6.99 11.27 2.31
CA THR A 65 -8.21 11.61 1.57
C THR A 65 -8.23 13.06 1.07
N SER A 66 -7.25 13.87 1.48
CA SER A 66 -7.09 15.27 1.09
C SER A 66 -5.90 15.45 0.16
N ARG A 67 -6.14 15.86 -1.10
CA ARG A 67 -5.07 16.15 -2.07
C ARG A 67 -4.07 17.17 -1.54
N SER A 68 -4.54 18.24 -0.91
CA SER A 68 -3.66 19.28 -0.37
C SER A 68 -2.78 18.75 0.77
N SER A 69 -3.29 17.83 1.57
CA SER A 69 -2.52 17.17 2.64
C SER A 69 -1.44 16.26 2.06
N VAL A 70 -1.76 15.44 1.06
CA VAL A 70 -0.79 14.58 0.35
C VAL A 70 0.26 15.42 -0.37
N ALA A 71 -0.15 16.49 -1.06
CA ALA A 71 0.77 17.41 -1.74
C ALA A 71 1.75 18.08 -0.76
N ALA A 72 1.31 18.39 0.45
CA ALA A 72 2.19 18.95 1.48
C ALA A 72 3.27 17.93 1.96
N VAL A 73 2.96 16.63 1.98
CA VAL A 73 3.96 15.58 2.24
C VAL A 73 4.96 15.50 1.08
N ALA A 74 4.48 15.51 -0.16
CA ALA A 74 5.32 15.48 -1.35
C ALA A 74 6.28 16.67 -1.40
N GLU A 75 5.80 17.87 -1.04
CA GLU A 75 6.64 19.07 -0.95
C GLU A 75 7.68 18.97 0.20
N THR A 76 7.27 18.50 1.38
CA THR A 76 8.21 18.24 2.49
C THR A 76 9.34 17.29 2.05
N ALA A 77 8.99 16.23 1.31
CA ALA A 77 9.96 15.27 0.80
C ALA A 77 10.90 15.91 -0.24
N ARG A 78 10.36 16.71 -1.17
CA ARG A 78 11.13 17.44 -2.19
C ARG A 78 12.11 18.47 -1.56
N GLU A 79 11.69 19.12 -0.47
CA GLU A 79 12.55 20.06 0.27
C GLU A 79 13.66 19.33 1.03
N ALA A 80 13.40 18.11 1.50
CA ALA A 80 14.38 17.27 2.21
C ALA A 80 15.48 16.73 1.27
N GLY A 81 15.18 16.54 -0.02
CA GLY A 81 16.16 16.05 -0.99
C GLY A 81 15.53 15.47 -2.26
N ARG A 82 16.23 14.52 -2.87
CA ARG A 82 15.78 13.80 -4.07
C ARG A 82 14.83 12.67 -3.67
N VAL A 83 13.57 12.74 -4.06
CA VAL A 83 12.58 11.68 -3.76
C VAL A 83 12.85 10.49 -4.66
N THR A 84 13.56 9.48 -4.15
CA THR A 84 13.94 8.27 -4.91
C THR A 84 13.13 7.04 -4.55
N ALA A 85 12.40 7.08 -3.43
CA ALA A 85 11.55 5.96 -3.00
C ALA A 85 10.27 6.48 -2.31
N VAL A 86 9.12 5.90 -2.67
CA VAL A 86 7.82 6.21 -2.08
C VAL A 86 7.08 4.92 -1.79
N VAL A 87 6.58 4.75 -0.57
CA VAL A 87 5.81 3.57 -0.18
C VAL A 87 4.52 4.00 0.50
N HIS A 88 3.39 3.60 -0.09
CA HIS A 88 2.06 3.85 0.47
C HIS A 88 1.56 2.59 1.16
N THR A 89 1.51 2.64 2.49
CA THR A 89 1.00 1.55 3.35
C THR A 89 -0.24 1.94 4.15
N ALA A 90 -0.67 3.20 4.07
CA ALA A 90 -1.87 3.65 4.75
C ALA A 90 -3.10 2.92 4.19
N GLY A 91 -3.98 2.50 5.07
CA GLY A 91 -5.20 1.78 4.71
C GLY A 91 -5.98 1.37 5.94
N LEU A 92 -7.25 1.04 5.74
CA LEU A 92 -8.18 0.58 6.76
C LEU A 92 -8.62 -0.85 6.48
N SER A 93 -8.77 -1.65 7.52
CA SER A 93 -9.36 -2.99 7.37
C SER A 93 -10.89 -2.93 7.41
N PRO A 94 -11.59 -3.94 6.84
CA PRO A 94 -13.05 -4.03 6.89
C PRO A 94 -13.63 -4.08 8.31
N GLN A 95 -12.81 -4.41 9.30
CA GLN A 95 -13.21 -4.50 10.73
C GLN A 95 -13.10 -3.16 11.47
N GLN A 96 -12.41 -2.18 10.88
CA GLN A 96 -12.08 -0.93 11.56
C GLN A 96 -12.95 0.24 11.13
N ALA A 97 -13.62 0.16 9.96
CA ALA A 97 -14.25 1.33 9.37
C ALA A 97 -15.50 0.99 8.54
N SER A 98 -16.30 2.02 8.25
CA SER A 98 -17.41 1.94 7.31
C SER A 98 -16.94 1.73 5.86
N ALA A 99 -17.85 1.33 4.98
CA ALA A 99 -17.56 1.21 3.55
C ALA A 99 -17.05 2.53 2.96
N GLU A 100 -17.68 3.63 3.31
CA GLU A 100 -17.31 4.98 2.87
C GLU A 100 -15.88 5.35 3.29
N ALA A 101 -15.52 5.12 4.55
CA ALA A 101 -14.18 5.40 5.05
C ALA A 101 -13.12 4.52 4.37
N VAL A 102 -13.42 3.23 4.16
CA VAL A 102 -12.53 2.32 3.41
C VAL A 102 -12.33 2.81 1.98
N LEU A 103 -13.39 3.19 1.26
CA LEU A 103 -13.27 3.73 -0.10
C LEU A 103 -12.50 5.04 -0.12
N ALA A 104 -12.74 5.94 0.84
CA ALA A 104 -12.02 7.20 0.91
C ALA A 104 -10.52 7.01 1.15
N VAL A 105 -10.14 6.16 2.10
CA VAL A 105 -8.71 5.95 2.45
C VAL A 105 -8.03 5.01 1.46
N ASP A 106 -8.63 3.84 1.20
CA ASP A 106 -7.95 2.76 0.47
C ASP A 106 -8.07 2.89 -1.06
N LEU A 107 -9.04 3.68 -1.57
CA LEU A 107 -9.17 3.93 -3.01
C LEU A 107 -8.73 5.36 -3.37
N LEU A 108 -9.44 6.37 -2.88
CA LEU A 108 -9.12 7.78 -3.19
C LEU A 108 -7.74 8.16 -2.67
N GLY A 109 -7.41 7.83 -1.40
CA GLY A 109 -6.14 8.19 -0.78
C GLY A 109 -4.93 7.60 -1.51
N VAL A 110 -5.04 6.36 -1.99
CA VAL A 110 -4.00 5.74 -2.82
C VAL A 110 -3.86 6.46 -4.16
N ALA A 111 -4.98 6.77 -4.83
CA ALA A 111 -4.97 7.47 -6.11
C ALA A 111 -4.33 8.86 -6.00
N LEU A 112 -4.68 9.64 -4.97
CA LEU A 112 -4.07 10.94 -4.69
C LEU A 112 -2.55 10.82 -4.44
N SER A 113 -2.13 9.79 -3.72
CA SER A 113 -0.71 9.56 -3.46
C SER A 113 0.06 9.20 -4.74
N ILE A 114 -0.50 8.35 -5.60
CA ILE A 114 0.09 8.02 -6.92
C ILE A 114 0.28 9.28 -7.74
N ASP A 115 -0.75 10.16 -7.79
CA ASP A 115 -0.73 11.39 -8.57
C ASP A 115 0.32 12.38 -8.03
N GLU A 116 0.30 12.70 -6.73
CA GLU A 116 1.16 13.73 -6.15
C GLU A 116 2.64 13.30 -6.15
N PHE A 117 2.92 12.04 -5.79
CA PHE A 117 4.30 11.57 -5.80
C PHE A 117 4.82 11.29 -7.22
N GLY A 118 3.94 10.97 -8.18
CA GLY A 118 4.27 10.92 -9.59
C GLY A 118 4.81 12.26 -10.15
N ARG A 119 4.50 13.39 -9.51
CA ARG A 119 4.98 14.72 -9.89
C ARG A 119 6.38 15.05 -9.36
N VAL A 120 6.79 14.42 -8.26
CA VAL A 120 8.02 14.77 -7.53
C VAL A 120 9.08 13.66 -7.52
N ILE A 121 8.70 12.44 -7.92
CA ILE A 121 9.64 11.32 -7.99
C ILE A 121 10.79 11.62 -8.96
N GLU A 122 12.01 11.32 -8.56
CA GLU A 122 13.21 11.57 -9.36
C GLU A 122 13.48 10.43 -10.35
N PRO A 123 14.18 10.72 -11.47
CA PRO A 123 14.64 9.66 -12.37
C PRO A 123 15.43 8.57 -11.66
N GLY A 124 15.14 7.33 -11.98
CA GLY A 124 15.68 6.14 -11.29
C GLY A 124 14.92 5.78 -10.01
N GLY A 125 13.98 6.61 -9.58
CA GLY A 125 13.17 6.35 -8.39
C GLY A 125 12.11 5.26 -8.60
N ALA A 126 11.53 4.81 -7.48
CA ALA A 126 10.48 3.80 -7.50
C ALA A 126 9.40 4.03 -6.43
N GLY A 127 8.15 3.74 -6.79
CA GLY A 127 7.00 3.70 -5.90
C GLY A 127 6.50 2.29 -5.66
N VAL A 128 6.01 2.03 -4.43
CA VAL A 128 5.31 0.79 -4.08
C VAL A 128 4.03 1.13 -3.32
N VAL A 129 2.92 0.58 -3.78
CA VAL A 129 1.60 0.66 -3.12
C VAL A 129 1.29 -0.68 -2.47
N ILE A 130 0.90 -0.67 -1.21
CA ILE A 130 0.43 -1.88 -0.53
C ILE A 130 -1.06 -2.08 -0.83
N ALA A 131 -1.33 -3.01 -1.74
CA ALA A 131 -2.66 -3.51 -2.06
C ALA A 131 -3.08 -4.63 -1.06
N SER A 132 -3.58 -5.76 -1.54
CA SER A 132 -3.92 -6.94 -0.72
C SER A 132 -4.21 -8.15 -1.61
N MET A 133 -3.99 -9.37 -1.10
CA MET A 133 -4.51 -10.60 -1.72
C MET A 133 -6.03 -10.55 -1.94
N ALA A 134 -6.77 -9.76 -1.15
CA ALA A 134 -8.21 -9.56 -1.33
C ALA A 134 -8.55 -8.99 -2.72
N GLY A 135 -7.68 -8.17 -3.31
CA GLY A 135 -7.83 -7.68 -4.68
C GLY A 135 -7.74 -8.79 -5.73
N HIS A 136 -6.97 -9.85 -5.47
CA HIS A 136 -6.90 -11.05 -6.33
C HIS A 136 -8.09 -12.00 -6.15
N MET A 137 -8.76 -11.92 -5.00
CA MET A 137 -9.96 -12.70 -4.69
C MET A 137 -11.24 -12.01 -5.17
N GLN A 138 -11.16 -10.73 -5.55
CA GLN A 138 -12.27 -10.00 -6.14
C GLN A 138 -12.68 -10.65 -7.46
N PRO A 139 -13.97 -10.90 -7.70
CA PRO A 139 -14.44 -11.32 -9.01
C PRO A 139 -13.98 -10.37 -10.11
N ALA A 140 -13.82 -10.90 -11.33
CA ALA A 140 -13.44 -10.07 -12.47
C ALA A 140 -14.40 -8.88 -12.62
N LEU A 141 -13.85 -7.68 -12.72
CA LEU A 141 -14.62 -6.48 -12.95
C LEU A 141 -14.99 -6.37 -14.43
N ASP A 142 -16.08 -5.66 -14.70
CA ASP A 142 -16.41 -5.31 -16.08
C ASP A 142 -15.27 -4.51 -16.74
N PRO A 143 -14.89 -4.81 -17.99
CA PRO A 143 -13.81 -4.10 -18.67
C PRO A 143 -14.02 -2.58 -18.81
N GLY A 144 -15.28 -2.11 -18.84
CA GLY A 144 -15.63 -0.70 -18.81
C GLY A 144 -15.28 -0.07 -17.46
N LEU A 145 -15.63 -0.75 -16.38
CA LEU A 145 -15.28 -0.32 -15.01
C LEU A 145 -13.76 -0.34 -14.78
N GLU A 146 -13.04 -1.36 -15.25
CA GLU A 146 -11.57 -1.38 -15.14
C GLU A 146 -10.94 -0.18 -15.84
N ARG A 147 -11.42 0.18 -17.04
CA ARG A 147 -10.96 1.41 -17.74
C ARG A 147 -11.29 2.67 -16.96
N GLN A 148 -12.48 2.78 -16.37
CA GLN A 148 -12.83 3.93 -15.53
C GLN A 148 -11.91 4.03 -14.31
N LEU A 149 -11.73 2.94 -13.57
CA LEU A 149 -10.81 2.89 -12.43
C LEU A 149 -9.38 3.26 -12.80
N ALA A 150 -8.93 2.90 -13.99
CA ALA A 150 -7.60 3.21 -14.51
C ALA A 150 -7.41 4.70 -14.83
N SER A 151 -8.45 5.40 -15.35
CA SER A 151 -8.27 6.66 -16.06
C SER A 151 -9.00 7.87 -15.48
N VAL A 152 -10.07 7.69 -14.70
CA VAL A 152 -10.78 8.85 -14.13
C VAL A 152 -9.89 9.60 -13.14
N PRO A 153 -10.00 10.95 -13.05
CA PRO A 153 -9.34 11.73 -12.01
C PRO A 153 -9.60 11.14 -10.62
N ALA A 154 -8.63 11.25 -9.72
CA ALA A 154 -8.74 10.65 -8.39
C ALA A 154 -10.00 11.12 -7.65
N GLU A 155 -10.34 12.40 -7.75
CA GLU A 155 -11.51 13.02 -7.10
C GLU A 155 -12.85 12.50 -7.62
N GLU A 156 -12.89 11.93 -8.82
CA GLU A 156 -14.11 11.39 -9.43
C GLU A 156 -14.34 9.93 -9.08
N LEU A 157 -13.34 9.24 -8.50
CA LEU A 157 -13.41 7.79 -8.19
C LEU A 157 -14.60 7.44 -7.30
N LEU A 158 -14.83 8.20 -6.24
CA LEU A 158 -15.92 7.93 -5.31
C LEU A 158 -17.30 8.24 -5.90
N GLY A 159 -17.36 8.99 -7.00
CA GLY A 159 -18.57 9.29 -7.77
C GLY A 159 -18.95 8.18 -8.77
N LEU A 160 -18.12 7.16 -8.97
CA LEU A 160 -18.46 6.05 -9.85
C LEU A 160 -19.65 5.27 -9.30
N GLU A 161 -20.57 4.85 -10.19
CA GLU A 161 -21.74 4.03 -9.83
C GLU A 161 -21.35 2.76 -9.06
N ALA A 162 -20.23 2.14 -9.43
CA ALA A 162 -19.71 0.99 -8.72
C ALA A 162 -19.40 1.27 -7.24
N CYS A 163 -18.91 2.46 -6.89
CA CYS A 163 -18.69 2.86 -5.50
C CYS A 163 -20.00 3.11 -4.75
N SER A 164 -21.00 3.72 -5.42
CA SER A 164 -22.32 3.98 -4.83
C SER A 164 -23.08 2.70 -4.49
N ASN A 165 -22.83 1.61 -5.18
CA ASN A 165 -23.43 0.31 -4.95
C ASN A 165 -22.76 -0.51 -3.84
N ILE A 166 -21.65 -0.03 -3.28
CA ILE A 166 -20.93 -0.70 -2.19
C ILE A 166 -21.50 -0.27 -0.85
N THR A 167 -22.14 -1.21 -0.14
CA THR A 167 -22.88 -0.93 1.10
C THR A 167 -22.21 -1.48 2.36
N SER A 168 -21.12 -2.27 2.21
CA SER A 168 -20.40 -2.84 3.34
C SER A 168 -18.89 -2.72 3.18
N SER A 169 -18.18 -2.61 4.30
CA SER A 169 -16.71 -2.57 4.31
C SER A 169 -16.09 -3.86 3.75
N GLN A 170 -16.77 -5.00 3.89
CA GLN A 170 -16.36 -6.29 3.33
C GLN A 170 -16.40 -6.30 1.79
N MET A 171 -17.27 -5.49 1.18
CA MET A 171 -17.27 -5.28 -0.28
C MET A 171 -16.30 -4.18 -0.68
N ALA A 172 -16.21 -3.10 0.11
CA ALA A 172 -15.36 -1.94 -0.18
C ALA A 172 -13.87 -2.30 -0.24
N TYR A 173 -13.40 -3.10 0.72
CA TYR A 173 -11.99 -3.40 0.85
C TYR A 173 -11.40 -4.17 -0.35
N PRO A 174 -11.93 -5.36 -0.75
CA PRO A 174 -11.40 -6.07 -1.91
C PRO A 174 -11.55 -5.27 -3.21
N PHE A 175 -12.64 -4.50 -3.36
CA PHE A 175 -12.83 -3.62 -4.50
C PHE A 175 -11.74 -2.52 -4.55
N ALA A 176 -11.50 -1.81 -3.45
CA ALA A 176 -10.46 -0.77 -3.38
C ALA A 176 -9.06 -1.37 -3.65
N LYS A 177 -8.76 -2.54 -3.10
CA LYS A 177 -7.46 -3.20 -3.32
C LYS A 177 -7.27 -3.68 -4.76
N ARG A 178 -8.34 -4.15 -5.44
CA ARG A 178 -8.31 -4.42 -6.88
C ARG A 178 -8.10 -3.14 -7.69
N ALA A 179 -8.80 -2.08 -7.36
CA ALA A 179 -8.66 -0.79 -8.02
C ALA A 179 -7.24 -0.22 -7.88
N ASN A 180 -6.58 -0.42 -6.73
CA ASN A 180 -5.19 -0.02 -6.53
C ASN A 180 -4.24 -0.72 -7.50
N GLN A 181 -4.40 -2.04 -7.70
CA GLN A 181 -3.62 -2.79 -8.69
C GLN A 181 -3.79 -2.22 -10.10
N ILE A 182 -5.05 -1.91 -10.48
CA ILE A 182 -5.38 -1.31 -11.79
C ILE A 182 -4.75 0.08 -11.93
N ARG A 183 -4.87 0.94 -10.91
CA ARG A 183 -4.30 2.30 -10.95
C ARG A 183 -2.79 2.31 -10.99
N VAL A 184 -2.13 1.41 -10.27
CA VAL A 184 -0.67 1.24 -10.32
C VAL A 184 -0.23 0.84 -11.73
N ALA A 185 -0.93 -0.10 -12.36
CA ALA A 185 -0.64 -0.51 -13.73
C ALA A 185 -0.81 0.66 -14.71
N ALA A 186 -1.88 1.44 -14.57
CA ALA A 186 -2.13 2.63 -15.40
C ALA A 186 -1.09 3.74 -15.18
N ALA A 187 -0.64 3.95 -13.94
CA ALA A 187 0.33 4.98 -13.60
C ALA A 187 1.76 4.68 -14.08
N ALA A 188 2.06 3.44 -14.47
CA ALA A 188 3.40 3.05 -14.93
C ALA A 188 3.90 3.89 -16.11
N GLY A 189 3.00 4.33 -17.00
CA GLY A 189 3.34 5.20 -18.13
C GLY A 189 3.81 6.59 -17.65
N THR A 190 3.00 7.27 -16.85
CA THR A 190 3.29 8.62 -16.36
C THR A 190 4.51 8.68 -15.42
N TRP A 191 4.71 7.63 -14.58
CA TRP A 191 5.94 7.50 -13.80
C TRP A 191 7.15 7.22 -14.69
N GLY A 192 6.96 6.40 -15.74
CA GLY A 192 7.99 6.09 -16.74
C GLY A 192 8.46 7.31 -17.52
N GLU A 193 7.58 8.25 -17.86
CA GLU A 193 7.93 9.53 -18.49
C GLU A 193 8.93 10.36 -17.64
N ARG A 194 8.94 10.15 -16.32
CA ARG A 194 9.91 10.73 -15.40
C ARG A 194 11.16 9.86 -15.18
N GLY A 195 11.25 8.73 -15.87
CA GLY A 195 12.32 7.76 -15.65
C GLY A 195 12.20 6.97 -14.32
N ALA A 196 11.01 6.92 -13.75
CA ALA A 196 10.71 6.23 -12.49
C ALA A 196 9.81 5.01 -12.72
N ARG A 197 9.67 4.16 -11.71
CA ARG A 197 8.85 2.94 -11.73
C ARG A 197 7.81 2.98 -10.61
N ILE A 198 6.68 2.30 -10.81
CA ILE A 198 5.69 2.10 -9.76
C ILE A 198 5.13 0.68 -9.85
N ASN A 199 4.99 0.04 -8.69
CA ASN A 199 4.42 -1.30 -8.57
C ASN A 199 3.51 -1.39 -7.34
N SER A 200 2.70 -2.45 -7.25
CA SER A 200 2.01 -2.79 -6.02
C SER A 200 2.51 -4.10 -5.44
N ILE A 201 2.31 -4.26 -4.14
CA ILE A 201 2.44 -5.53 -3.44
C ILE A 201 1.08 -5.89 -2.88
N SER A 202 0.68 -7.14 -3.05
CA SER A 202 -0.52 -7.72 -2.46
C SER A 202 -0.14 -8.69 -1.34
N PRO A 203 -0.11 -8.22 -0.07
CA PRO A 203 0.14 -9.08 1.07
C PRO A 203 -0.98 -10.10 1.29
N GLY A 204 -0.61 -11.26 1.81
CA GLY A 204 -1.52 -12.21 2.43
C GLY A 204 -1.89 -11.81 3.87
N VAL A 205 -2.07 -12.79 4.73
CA VAL A 205 -2.36 -12.56 6.16
C VAL A 205 -1.05 -12.25 6.89
N ILE A 206 -0.87 -10.98 7.27
CA ILE A 206 0.36 -10.49 7.88
C ILE A 206 0.17 -10.23 9.39
N SER A 207 1.13 -10.64 10.21
CA SER A 207 1.14 -10.48 11.67
C SER A 207 1.42 -9.02 12.11
N THR A 208 0.54 -8.09 11.71
CA THR A 208 0.50 -6.69 12.15
C THR A 208 -0.55 -6.52 13.25
N ALA A 209 -0.64 -5.32 13.85
CA ALA A 209 -1.74 -4.99 14.77
C ALA A 209 -3.10 -5.15 14.07
N MET A 210 -3.25 -4.65 12.84
CA MET A 210 -4.43 -4.84 12.01
C MET A 210 -4.72 -6.31 11.75
N GLY A 211 -3.74 -7.09 11.31
CA GLY A 211 -3.91 -8.53 11.06
C GLY A 211 -4.31 -9.32 12.31
N ARG A 212 -3.80 -8.95 13.50
CA ARG A 212 -4.22 -9.56 14.76
C ARG A 212 -5.68 -9.25 15.11
N LEU A 213 -6.14 -8.03 14.87
CA LEU A 213 -7.55 -7.67 15.05
C LEU A 213 -8.46 -8.48 14.12
N GLU A 214 -8.08 -8.62 12.84
CA GLU A 214 -8.81 -9.43 11.88
C GLU A 214 -8.84 -10.91 12.26
N LEU A 215 -7.72 -11.48 12.70
CA LEU A 215 -7.65 -12.86 13.20
C LEU A 215 -8.50 -13.07 14.48
N GLY A 216 -8.74 -12.04 15.27
CA GLY A 216 -9.64 -12.04 16.43
C GLY A 216 -11.13 -11.81 16.09
N SER A 217 -11.45 -11.46 14.85
CA SER A 217 -12.81 -11.16 14.40
C SER A 217 -13.58 -12.42 13.96
N GLN A 218 -14.84 -12.22 13.52
CA GLN A 218 -15.63 -13.30 12.91
C GLN A 218 -14.94 -13.94 11.71
N SER A 219 -14.13 -13.18 10.97
CA SER A 219 -13.36 -13.69 9.81
C SER A 219 -12.12 -14.48 10.22
N GLY A 220 -11.73 -14.45 11.49
CA GLY A 220 -10.47 -15.01 11.96
C GLY A 220 -10.32 -16.53 11.77
N ALA A 221 -11.43 -17.28 11.88
CA ALA A 221 -11.42 -18.72 11.63
C ALA A 221 -11.10 -19.02 10.14
N LEU A 222 -11.74 -18.29 9.23
CA LEU A 222 -11.48 -18.40 7.78
C LEU A 222 -10.03 -18.01 7.44
N MET A 223 -9.54 -16.92 8.02
CA MET A 223 -8.16 -16.48 7.79
C MET A 223 -7.14 -17.50 8.27
N ARG A 224 -7.37 -18.12 9.45
CA ARG A 224 -6.53 -19.21 9.93
C ARG A 224 -6.57 -20.42 9.00
N ALA A 225 -7.78 -20.81 8.57
CA ALA A 225 -7.92 -21.93 7.62
C ALA A 225 -7.19 -21.65 6.29
N MET A 226 -7.23 -20.39 5.77
CA MET A 226 -6.47 -19.98 4.61
C MET A 226 -4.97 -20.13 4.84
N VAL A 227 -4.46 -19.68 5.97
CA VAL A 227 -3.04 -19.79 6.32
C VAL A 227 -2.60 -21.26 6.47
N ASP A 228 -3.36 -22.06 7.22
CA ASP A 228 -3.03 -23.46 7.52
C ASP A 228 -3.02 -24.34 6.26
N ASN A 229 -3.80 -23.97 5.24
CA ASN A 229 -3.88 -24.70 3.96
C ASN A 229 -3.12 -24.00 2.81
N SER A 230 -2.40 -22.91 3.10
CA SER A 230 -1.53 -22.24 2.13
C SER A 230 -0.22 -23.02 1.91
N GLY A 231 0.53 -22.65 0.89
CA GLY A 231 1.80 -23.28 0.57
C GLY A 231 2.83 -23.20 1.70
N LEU A 232 2.95 -22.05 2.38
CA LEU A 232 3.92 -21.84 3.45
C LEU A 232 3.38 -22.12 4.86
N ARG A 233 2.07 -22.23 5.03
CA ARG A 233 1.38 -22.60 6.30
C ARG A 233 1.81 -21.77 7.51
N ARG A 234 2.09 -20.48 7.28
CA ARG A 234 2.41 -19.51 8.32
C ARG A 234 1.85 -18.14 8.00
N LEU A 235 1.65 -17.35 9.03
CA LEU A 235 1.43 -15.92 8.84
C LEU A 235 2.67 -15.28 8.20
N GLY A 236 2.43 -14.32 7.30
CA GLY A 236 3.49 -13.41 6.89
C GLY A 236 3.86 -12.46 8.03
N THR A 237 5.05 -11.91 7.95
CA THR A 237 5.53 -10.87 8.87
C THR A 237 5.66 -9.53 8.14
N PRO A 238 5.69 -8.39 8.84
CA PRO A 238 6.04 -7.11 8.22
C PRO A 238 7.36 -7.17 7.43
N GLU A 239 8.33 -7.97 7.88
CA GLU A 239 9.62 -8.16 7.22
C GLU A 239 9.52 -8.92 5.89
N ASP A 240 8.59 -9.86 5.75
CA ASP A 240 8.35 -10.51 4.44
C ASP A 240 7.92 -9.47 3.39
N ILE A 241 7.09 -8.50 3.81
CA ILE A 241 6.63 -7.40 2.94
C ILE A 241 7.74 -6.37 2.72
N ALA A 242 8.52 -6.05 3.75
CA ALA A 242 9.63 -5.11 3.64
C ALA A 242 10.72 -5.64 2.67
N ALA A 243 10.99 -6.96 2.67
CA ALA A 243 11.93 -7.57 1.75
C ALA A 243 11.45 -7.49 0.29
N ALA A 244 10.17 -7.76 0.04
CA ALA A 244 9.58 -7.61 -1.29
C ALA A 244 9.57 -6.15 -1.76
N THR A 245 9.30 -5.21 -0.82
CA THR A 245 9.34 -3.76 -1.09
C THR A 245 10.75 -3.31 -1.44
N GLU A 246 11.78 -3.73 -0.69
CA GLU A 246 13.18 -3.43 -0.98
C GLU A 246 13.59 -3.89 -2.39
N PHE A 247 13.18 -5.10 -2.80
CA PHE A 247 13.41 -5.59 -4.16
C PHE A 247 12.79 -4.66 -5.20
N LEU A 248 11.50 -4.30 -5.05
CA LEU A 248 10.81 -3.45 -6.02
C LEU A 248 11.35 -2.01 -6.05
N LEU A 249 11.82 -1.48 -4.93
CA LEU A 249 12.47 -0.16 -4.86
C LEU A 249 13.89 -0.19 -5.43
N GLY A 250 14.54 -1.33 -5.38
CA GLY A 250 15.95 -1.49 -5.71
C GLY A 250 16.26 -1.61 -7.22
N PRO A 251 17.55 -1.52 -7.58
CA PRO A 251 17.99 -1.60 -8.97
C PRO A 251 17.76 -2.98 -9.61
N SER A 252 17.66 -4.05 -8.80
CA SER A 252 17.37 -5.40 -9.30
C SER A 252 15.99 -5.52 -9.94
N ALA A 253 15.06 -4.60 -9.64
CA ALA A 253 13.75 -4.48 -10.26
C ALA A 253 13.73 -3.44 -11.40
N GLY A 254 14.86 -3.10 -12.00
CA GLY A 254 14.99 -2.02 -13.00
C GLY A 254 14.12 -2.19 -14.25
N PHE A 255 13.63 -3.41 -14.53
CA PHE A 255 12.71 -3.70 -15.65
C PHE A 255 11.32 -4.13 -15.18
N VAL A 256 10.97 -3.87 -13.89
CA VAL A 256 9.69 -4.22 -13.28
C VAL A 256 8.92 -2.95 -12.96
N THR A 257 7.83 -2.68 -13.70
CA THR A 257 6.93 -1.53 -13.46
C THR A 257 5.51 -1.88 -13.87
N GLY A 258 4.51 -1.29 -13.20
CA GLY A 258 3.09 -1.50 -13.47
C GLY A 258 2.57 -2.88 -13.08
N THR A 259 3.32 -3.64 -12.29
CA THR A 259 2.92 -4.99 -11.85
C THR A 259 2.44 -4.99 -10.41
N ASP A 260 1.68 -6.03 -10.07
CA ASP A 260 1.35 -6.37 -8.70
C ASP A 260 2.12 -7.63 -8.29
N LEU A 261 2.86 -7.55 -7.19
CA LEU A 261 3.58 -8.68 -6.63
C LEU A 261 2.78 -9.29 -5.47
N LEU A 262 2.22 -10.48 -5.69
CA LEU A 262 1.52 -11.23 -4.67
C LEU A 262 2.50 -11.85 -3.67
N VAL A 263 2.39 -11.49 -2.39
CA VAL A 263 3.25 -11.95 -1.27
C VAL A 263 2.37 -12.49 -0.16
N ASP A 264 1.82 -13.68 -0.35
CA ASP A 264 0.73 -14.24 0.45
C ASP A 264 0.98 -15.66 1.00
N GLY A 265 2.18 -16.18 0.83
CA GLY A 265 2.51 -17.55 1.24
C GLY A 265 1.80 -18.64 0.44
N GLY A 266 1.19 -18.27 -0.70
CA GLY A 266 0.48 -19.20 -1.60
C GLY A 266 -1.00 -19.37 -1.28
N VAL A 267 -1.62 -18.46 -0.52
CA VAL A 267 -3.07 -18.50 -0.20
C VAL A 267 -3.92 -18.41 -1.46
N VAL A 268 -3.69 -17.39 -2.30
CA VAL A 268 -4.47 -17.20 -3.54
C VAL A 268 -4.29 -18.40 -4.48
N ALA A 269 -3.07 -18.89 -4.62
CA ALA A 269 -2.81 -20.07 -5.44
C ALA A 269 -3.56 -21.31 -4.92
N ALA A 270 -3.58 -21.53 -3.62
CA ALA A 270 -4.33 -22.64 -3.00
C ALA A 270 -5.84 -22.53 -3.21
N ILE A 271 -6.39 -21.30 -3.20
CA ILE A 271 -7.80 -21.06 -3.52
C ILE A 271 -8.08 -21.35 -5.02
N GLN A 272 -7.26 -20.82 -5.91
CA GLN A 272 -7.43 -20.99 -7.36
C GLN A 272 -7.30 -22.44 -7.83
N THR A 273 -6.46 -23.23 -7.16
CA THR A 273 -6.28 -24.66 -7.46
C THR A 273 -7.26 -25.58 -6.71
N GLY A 274 -8.18 -25.02 -5.91
CA GLY A 274 -9.16 -25.78 -5.13
C GLY A 274 -8.60 -26.51 -3.92
N THR A 275 -7.35 -26.25 -3.53
CA THR A 275 -6.79 -26.77 -2.27
C THR A 275 -7.49 -26.15 -1.07
N ILE A 276 -7.88 -24.89 -1.16
CA ILE A 276 -8.77 -24.21 -0.20
C ILE A 276 -10.13 -24.03 -0.84
N ASP A 277 -11.15 -24.72 -0.28
CA ASP A 277 -12.56 -24.52 -0.65
C ASP A 277 -13.18 -23.45 0.26
N LEU A 278 -13.26 -22.22 -0.27
CA LEU A 278 -13.84 -21.09 0.47
C LEU A 278 -15.33 -21.30 0.79
N ALA A 279 -16.08 -21.95 -0.10
CA ALA A 279 -17.51 -22.20 0.12
C ALA A 279 -17.72 -23.15 1.31
N LYS A 280 -16.94 -24.22 1.37
CA LYS A 280 -16.94 -25.16 2.51
C LYS A 280 -16.46 -24.47 3.78
N ALA A 281 -15.38 -23.71 3.72
CA ALA A 281 -14.84 -22.98 4.89
C ALA A 281 -15.79 -21.89 5.42
N LEU A 282 -16.72 -21.41 4.61
CA LEU A 282 -17.79 -20.48 5.01
C LEU A 282 -19.04 -21.21 5.53
N ALA A 283 -19.32 -22.45 5.07
CA ALA A 283 -20.48 -23.23 5.48
C ALA A 283 -20.30 -23.90 6.85
N ASP A 284 -19.05 -24.16 7.26
CA ASP A 284 -18.68 -24.76 8.55
C ASP A 284 -18.70 -23.76 9.72
N ARG A 285 -19.36 -22.58 9.57
CA ARG A 285 -19.50 -21.50 10.57
C ARG A 285 -20.76 -21.57 11.41
#